data_af7873a9a01d31b342b22882cd4d40e0
#
_entry.id   af7873a9a01d31b342b22882cd4d40e0
#
_cell.length_a   1.000
_cell.length_b   1.000
_cell.length_c   1.000
_cell.angle_alpha   90.00
_cell.angle_beta   90.00
_cell.angle_gamma   90.00
#
_symmetry.space_group_name_H-M   'P 1'
#
loop_
_entity.id
_entity.type
_entity.pdbx_description
1 polymer ?
#
loop_
_entity_poly.entity_id
_entity_poly.type
_entity_poly.pdbx_seq_one_letter_code
_entity_poly.pdbx_strand_id
1 'polypeptide(L)'
;YLTDETTEKFPETEISGIDKEAAIEQVKSILDEIGVEVSKPRVYSLTYEKLEENTDYSQTDPNGNAPHQWTEEDAAYAIVFKGTIDTLPITEVGYRSGPAAGERIVGIVGKQGLIAFHALNIYELETENELSDEILTTQTVLENIQQKFRNIMITDKVEIEKINLEYVPVLKNVEKGEYELKPMFVCMARQNIEHSTDKEDNGLIGDSSIFPIIFDAQTGMEIQIGGTY
;
A
#
# COMPACT_ATOMS: atom_id res chain seq x y z
N TYR A 1 -0.31 1.24 -4.98
CA TYR A 1 0.36 0.70 -3.81
C TYR A 1 1.62 1.49 -3.56
N LEU A 2 1.91 1.83 -2.29
CA LEU A 2 3.20 2.38 -1.89
C LEU A 2 4.15 1.19 -1.72
N THR A 3 4.85 0.87 -2.78
CA THR A 3 5.77 -0.27 -2.88
C THR A 3 7.17 0.14 -2.44
N ASP A 4 8.09 -0.82 -2.36
CA ASP A 4 9.51 -0.54 -2.15
C ASP A 4 10.06 0.37 -3.26
N GLU A 5 9.52 0.28 -4.49
CA GLU A 5 9.82 1.18 -5.59
C GLU A 5 9.51 2.66 -5.25
N THR A 6 8.40 2.94 -4.55
CA THR A 6 8.10 4.30 -4.07
C THR A 6 9.14 4.76 -3.04
N THR A 7 9.60 3.86 -2.18
CA THR A 7 10.65 4.15 -1.20
C THR A 7 11.99 4.43 -1.88
N GLU A 8 12.32 3.71 -2.94
CA GLU A 8 13.53 3.95 -3.73
C GLU A 8 13.47 5.29 -4.49
N LYS A 9 12.29 5.61 -5.07
CA LYS A 9 12.07 6.88 -5.78
C LYS A 9 12.08 8.09 -4.86
N PHE A 10 11.49 7.96 -3.66
CA PHE A 10 11.34 9.05 -2.69
C PHE A 10 11.84 8.62 -1.32
N PRO A 11 13.17 8.40 -1.16
CA PRO A 11 13.75 7.98 0.11
C PRO A 11 13.54 9.05 1.20
N GLU A 12 13.40 8.62 2.44
CA GLU A 12 13.31 9.53 3.58
C GLU A 12 14.62 10.31 3.75
N THR A 13 14.57 11.61 3.52
CA THR A 13 15.68 12.55 3.68
C THR A 13 15.20 13.85 4.32
N GLU A 14 16.09 14.66 4.86
CA GLU A 14 15.75 15.97 5.39
C GLU A 14 15.41 16.94 4.26
N ILE A 15 14.29 17.67 4.41
CA ILE A 15 13.87 18.74 3.50
C ILE A 15 14.10 20.09 4.19
N SER A 16 14.90 20.94 3.58
CA SER A 16 15.19 22.27 4.13
C SER A 16 13.92 23.11 4.31
N GLY A 17 13.74 23.64 5.51
CA GLY A 17 12.58 24.48 5.83
C GLY A 17 11.31 23.74 6.23
N ILE A 18 11.36 22.41 6.37
CA ILE A 18 10.24 21.62 6.89
C ILE A 18 10.75 20.75 8.03
N ASP A 19 10.19 20.93 9.22
CA ASP A 19 10.42 20.04 10.36
C ASP A 19 9.61 18.76 10.17
N LYS A 20 10.29 17.64 10.04
CA LYS A 20 9.69 16.33 9.75
C LYS A 20 8.79 15.85 10.89
N GLU A 21 9.24 15.99 12.12
CA GLU A 21 8.49 15.57 13.30
C GLU A 21 7.22 16.42 13.47
N ALA A 22 7.32 17.74 13.25
CA ALA A 22 6.15 18.62 13.25
C ALA A 22 5.17 18.28 12.10
N ALA A 23 5.68 17.90 10.93
CA ALA A 23 4.84 17.47 9.81
C ALA A 23 4.10 16.16 10.13
N ILE A 24 4.78 15.19 10.74
CA ILE A 24 4.15 13.92 11.19
C ILE A 24 3.05 14.22 12.22
N GLU A 25 3.36 15.06 13.23
CA GLU A 25 2.40 15.39 14.28
C GLU A 25 1.19 16.15 13.73
N GLN A 26 1.37 17.00 12.72
CA GLN A 26 0.27 17.71 12.07
C GLN A 26 -0.73 16.75 11.41
N VAL A 27 -0.24 15.70 10.74
CA VAL A 27 -1.11 14.68 10.12
C VAL A 27 -1.74 13.80 11.19
N LYS A 28 -0.95 13.41 12.20
CA LYS A 28 -1.41 12.56 13.30
C LYS A 28 -2.51 13.24 14.13
N SER A 29 -2.40 14.53 14.39
CA SER A 29 -3.42 15.26 15.16
C SER A 29 -4.81 15.22 14.52
N ILE A 30 -4.89 15.21 13.19
CA ILE A 30 -6.16 15.06 12.48
C ILE A 30 -6.77 13.68 12.73
N LEU A 31 -5.93 12.64 12.75
CA LEU A 31 -6.37 11.27 13.02
C LEU A 31 -6.81 11.09 14.47
N ASP A 32 -6.09 11.69 15.40
CA ASP A 32 -6.44 11.68 16.82
C ASP A 32 -7.80 12.38 17.07
N GLU A 33 -8.09 13.49 16.35
CA GLU A 33 -9.37 14.19 16.44
C GLU A 33 -10.57 13.35 15.97
N ILE A 34 -10.34 12.46 15.00
CA ILE A 34 -11.38 11.55 14.50
C ILE A 34 -11.34 10.16 15.17
N GLY A 35 -10.47 9.96 16.16
CA GLY A 35 -10.39 8.75 16.95
C GLY A 35 -9.77 7.55 16.22
N VAL A 36 -8.92 7.78 15.22
CA VAL A 36 -8.23 6.71 14.47
C VAL A 36 -6.87 6.44 15.08
N GLU A 37 -6.70 5.25 15.64
CA GLU A 37 -5.40 4.78 16.09
C GLU A 37 -4.54 4.37 14.90
N VAL A 38 -3.25 4.77 14.91
CA VAL A 38 -2.36 4.54 13.78
C VAL A 38 -1.00 3.98 14.18
N SER A 39 -0.41 3.23 13.28
CA SER A 39 0.95 2.71 13.40
C SER A 39 2.00 3.83 13.22
N LYS A 40 3.27 3.48 13.40
CA LYS A 40 4.38 4.36 13.00
C LYS A 40 4.26 4.68 11.51
N PRO A 41 4.35 5.98 11.10
CA PRO A 41 4.23 6.35 9.71
C PRO A 41 5.42 5.91 8.86
N ARG A 42 5.17 5.75 7.57
CA ARG A 42 6.20 5.80 6.53
C ARG A 42 6.25 7.22 6.00
N VAL A 43 7.46 7.75 5.84
CA VAL A 43 7.69 9.10 5.35
C VAL A 43 8.45 9.06 4.04
N TYR A 44 7.98 9.81 3.07
CA TYR A 44 8.59 9.96 1.75
C TYR A 44 8.95 11.42 1.56
N SER A 45 10.21 11.68 1.14
CA SER A 45 10.68 13.04 0.89
C SER A 45 10.50 13.38 -0.58
N LEU A 46 9.48 14.20 -0.86
CA LEU A 46 9.20 14.74 -2.20
C LEU A 46 10.08 15.96 -2.41
N THR A 47 11.39 15.74 -2.64
CA THR A 47 12.31 16.84 -2.95
C THR A 47 12.10 17.33 -4.40
N TYR A 48 12.51 18.57 -4.68
CA TYR A 48 12.43 19.12 -6.03
C TYR A 48 13.07 18.20 -7.07
N GLU A 49 14.28 17.69 -6.80
CA GLU A 49 15.00 16.81 -7.71
C GLU A 49 14.24 15.52 -7.98
N LYS A 50 13.64 14.93 -6.94
CA LYS A 50 12.88 13.69 -7.08
C LYS A 50 11.55 13.89 -7.79
N LEU A 51 10.90 15.04 -7.62
CA LEU A 51 9.71 15.41 -8.36
C LEU A 51 10.02 15.59 -9.84
N GLU A 52 11.10 16.30 -10.18
CA GLU A 52 11.57 16.48 -11.56
C GLU A 52 11.93 15.13 -12.22
N GLU A 53 12.73 14.30 -11.56
CA GLU A 53 13.16 12.98 -12.07
C GLU A 53 11.97 12.05 -12.38
N ASN A 54 10.85 12.17 -11.66
CA ASN A 54 9.70 11.30 -11.79
C ASN A 54 8.52 11.92 -12.55
N THR A 55 8.69 13.09 -13.15
CA THR A 55 7.66 13.76 -13.94
C THR A 55 7.90 13.55 -15.44
N ASP A 56 6.93 12.96 -16.12
CA ASP A 56 6.97 12.84 -17.57
C ASP A 56 6.42 14.09 -18.23
N TYR A 57 7.31 14.99 -18.63
CA TYR A 57 6.97 16.25 -19.30
C TYR A 57 6.49 16.08 -20.74
N SER A 58 6.54 14.88 -21.31
CA SER A 58 6.00 14.60 -22.64
C SER A 58 4.47 14.39 -22.64
N GLN A 59 3.89 14.15 -21.48
CA GLN A 59 2.48 13.91 -21.32
C GLN A 59 1.73 15.18 -20.89
N THR A 60 0.47 15.25 -21.24
CA THR A 60 -0.47 16.25 -20.74
C THR A 60 -1.50 15.57 -19.84
N ASP A 61 -2.10 16.31 -18.92
CA ASP A 61 -3.22 15.81 -18.13
C ASP A 61 -4.46 15.52 -19.01
N PRO A 62 -5.51 14.85 -18.51
CA PRO A 62 -6.74 14.59 -19.26
C PRO A 62 -7.44 15.84 -19.80
N ASN A 63 -7.11 17.04 -19.30
CA ASN A 63 -7.64 18.33 -19.75
C ASN A 63 -6.72 19.02 -20.76
N GLY A 64 -5.58 18.41 -21.12
CA GLY A 64 -4.59 18.93 -22.05
C GLY A 64 -3.61 19.92 -21.44
N ASN A 65 -3.53 20.04 -20.10
CA ASN A 65 -2.54 20.89 -19.45
C ASN A 65 -1.16 20.24 -19.44
N ALA A 66 -0.12 21.04 -19.62
CA ALA A 66 1.25 20.58 -19.43
C ALA A 66 1.50 20.19 -17.96
N PRO A 67 2.44 19.25 -17.69
CA PRO A 67 2.83 18.92 -16.34
C PRO A 67 3.28 20.14 -15.53
N HIS A 68 3.07 20.07 -14.22
CA HIS A 68 3.52 21.12 -13.31
C HIS A 68 5.04 21.30 -13.40
N GLN A 69 5.48 22.55 -13.42
CA GLN A 69 6.90 22.88 -13.34
C GLN A 69 7.29 22.98 -11.86
N TRP A 70 8.00 21.98 -11.37
CA TRP A 70 8.39 21.90 -9.98
C TRP A 70 9.41 22.97 -9.59
N THR A 71 9.41 23.36 -8.34
CA THR A 71 10.35 24.29 -7.71
C THR A 71 10.73 23.79 -6.32
N GLU A 72 11.76 24.37 -5.70
CA GLU A 72 12.12 24.06 -4.30
C GLU A 72 10.99 24.39 -3.31
N GLU A 73 10.04 25.26 -3.67
CA GLU A 73 8.89 25.58 -2.83
C GLU A 73 7.84 24.49 -2.81
N ASP A 74 7.86 23.58 -3.79
CA ASP A 74 6.95 22.44 -3.89
C ASP A 74 7.42 21.22 -3.08
N ALA A 75 8.62 21.28 -2.52
CA ALA A 75 9.13 20.19 -1.69
C ALA A 75 8.23 19.94 -0.49
N ALA A 76 7.97 18.66 -0.20
CA ALA A 76 7.03 18.23 0.84
C ALA A 76 7.36 16.85 1.41
N TYR A 77 6.88 16.56 2.60
CA TYR A 77 6.81 15.20 3.10
C TYR A 77 5.45 14.57 2.75
N ALA A 78 5.46 13.39 2.14
CA ALA A 78 4.29 12.53 2.08
C ALA A 78 4.36 11.53 3.25
N ILE A 79 3.39 11.61 4.14
CA ILE A 79 3.32 10.88 5.40
C ILE A 79 2.17 9.88 5.30
N VAL A 80 2.49 8.59 5.41
CA VAL A 80 1.55 7.49 5.20
C VAL A 80 1.38 6.72 6.49
N PHE A 81 0.17 6.68 6.99
CA PHE A 81 -0.21 5.90 8.16
C PHE A 81 -1.02 4.66 7.75
N LYS A 82 -1.00 3.65 8.62
CA LYS A 82 -1.97 2.57 8.67
C LYS A 82 -2.74 2.67 9.96
N GLY A 83 -4.05 2.57 9.90
CA GLY A 83 -4.87 2.35 11.08
C GLY A 83 -4.49 1.07 11.79
N THR A 84 -4.69 1.03 13.09
CA THR A 84 -4.40 -0.15 13.92
C THR A 84 -5.57 -0.48 14.82
N ILE A 85 -5.74 -1.77 15.07
CA ILE A 85 -6.63 -2.30 16.09
C ILE A 85 -5.79 -3.24 16.93
N ASP A 86 -5.71 -3.01 18.25
CA ASP A 86 -4.89 -3.81 19.18
C ASP A 86 -3.44 -3.99 18.66
N THR A 87 -2.85 -2.92 18.14
CA THR A 87 -1.50 -2.90 17.55
C THR A 87 -1.31 -3.60 16.19
N LEU A 88 -2.30 -4.36 15.73
CA LEU A 88 -2.25 -4.99 14.42
C LEU A 88 -2.72 -4.01 13.34
N PRO A 89 -1.93 -3.77 12.27
CA PRO A 89 -2.30 -2.81 11.26
C PRO A 89 -3.45 -3.30 10.37
N ILE A 90 -4.26 -2.36 9.88
CA ILE A 90 -5.22 -2.60 8.81
C ILE A 90 -4.47 -2.55 7.48
N THR A 91 -4.77 -3.48 6.58
CA THR A 91 -4.07 -3.56 5.30
C THR A 91 -4.37 -2.37 4.38
N GLU A 92 -3.37 -1.96 3.60
CA GLU A 92 -3.55 -1.04 2.47
C GLU A 92 -3.98 -1.78 1.20
N VAL A 93 -3.89 -3.11 1.21
CA VAL A 93 -4.15 -3.96 0.05
C VAL A 93 -5.65 -4.16 -0.12
N GLY A 94 -6.12 -4.02 -1.34
CA GLY A 94 -7.53 -4.22 -1.67
C GLY A 94 -8.09 -3.15 -2.58
N TYR A 95 -9.34 -3.31 -2.97
CA TYR A 95 -10.02 -2.34 -3.83
C TYR A 95 -10.60 -1.20 -3.00
N ARG A 96 -10.83 -0.07 -3.65
CA ARG A 96 -11.52 1.08 -3.05
C ARG A 96 -12.95 0.71 -2.59
N SER A 97 -13.57 -0.21 -3.30
CA SER A 97 -14.84 -0.83 -2.94
C SER A 97 -14.84 -2.23 -3.53
N GLY A 98 -15.10 -3.26 -2.76
CA GLY A 98 -15.05 -4.63 -3.26
C GLY A 98 -14.94 -5.65 -2.14
N PRO A 99 -14.61 -6.90 -2.46
CA PRO A 99 -14.55 -7.99 -1.48
C PRO A 99 -13.51 -7.77 -0.38
N ALA A 100 -12.48 -6.96 -0.64
CA ALA A 100 -11.55 -6.47 0.37
C ALA A 100 -11.23 -5.01 0.09
N ALA A 101 -11.41 -4.15 1.06
CA ALA A 101 -11.22 -2.71 0.92
C ALA A 101 -10.12 -2.22 1.86
N GLY A 102 -8.90 -2.11 1.34
CA GLY A 102 -7.76 -1.64 2.11
C GLY A 102 -7.88 -0.18 2.54
N GLU A 103 -7.38 0.10 3.72
CA GLU A 103 -7.33 1.45 4.26
C GLU A 103 -6.17 2.24 3.64
N ARG A 104 -6.37 3.52 3.42
CA ARG A 104 -5.29 4.42 2.97
C ARG A 104 -5.38 5.77 3.65
N ILE A 105 -4.33 6.13 4.37
CA ILE A 105 -4.20 7.42 5.06
C ILE A 105 -2.89 8.08 4.61
N VAL A 106 -3.01 9.22 3.94
CA VAL A 106 -1.86 9.99 3.44
C VAL A 106 -2.04 11.47 3.74
N GLY A 107 -1.05 12.07 4.37
CA GLY A 107 -0.92 13.52 4.51
C GLY A 107 0.28 14.04 3.72
N ILE A 108 0.13 15.17 3.04
CA ILE A 108 1.23 15.86 2.36
C ILE A 108 1.44 17.19 3.06
N VAL A 109 2.65 17.40 3.57
CA VAL A 109 3.01 18.59 4.35
C VAL A 109 4.22 19.27 3.71
N GLY A 110 4.02 20.49 3.24
CA GLY A 110 5.05 21.35 2.66
C GLY A 110 5.51 22.46 3.60
N LYS A 111 6.28 23.41 3.08
CA LYS A 111 6.84 24.54 3.85
C LYS A 111 5.76 25.42 4.51
N GLN A 112 4.57 25.49 3.94
CA GLN A 112 3.45 26.30 4.45
C GLN A 112 2.45 25.48 5.30
N GLY A 113 2.77 24.22 5.61
CA GLY A 113 1.93 23.30 6.37
C GLY A 113 1.23 22.26 5.48
N LEU A 114 0.09 21.76 5.93
CA LEU A 114 -0.66 20.70 5.26
C LEU A 114 -1.17 21.14 3.89
N ILE A 115 -0.71 20.46 2.83
CA ILE A 115 -1.12 20.68 1.44
C ILE A 115 -2.33 19.81 1.10
N ALA A 116 -2.29 18.53 1.52
CA ALA A 116 -3.35 17.58 1.24
C ALA A 116 -3.47 16.55 2.37
N PHE A 117 -4.69 16.12 2.61
CA PHE A 117 -5.00 14.98 3.50
C PHE A 117 -6.01 14.08 2.79
N HIS A 118 -5.70 12.80 2.77
CA HIS A 118 -6.54 11.80 2.12
C HIS A 118 -6.68 10.58 3.03
N ALA A 119 -7.91 10.28 3.42
CA ALA A 119 -8.23 9.10 4.19
C ALA A 119 -9.36 8.34 3.49
N LEU A 120 -9.12 7.06 3.19
CA LEU A 120 -10.07 6.17 2.53
C LEU A 120 -10.27 4.92 3.37
N ASN A 121 -11.52 4.46 3.40
CA ASN A 121 -11.91 3.22 4.06
C ASN A 121 -11.49 3.21 5.55
N ILE A 122 -11.80 4.30 6.25
CA ILE A 122 -11.69 4.33 7.71
C ILE A 122 -12.88 3.56 8.28
N TYR A 123 -12.60 2.58 9.13
CA TYR A 123 -13.61 1.69 9.67
C TYR A 123 -14.01 2.10 11.08
N GLU A 124 -15.31 2.15 11.33
CA GLU A 124 -15.88 2.21 12.67
C GLU A 124 -16.17 0.79 13.14
N LEU A 125 -15.67 0.44 14.32
CA LEU A 125 -15.89 -0.88 14.91
C LEU A 125 -17.22 -0.91 15.64
N GLU A 126 -18.17 -1.71 15.14
CA GLU A 126 -19.46 -1.91 15.79
C GLU A 126 -19.43 -2.99 16.88
N THR A 127 -18.66 -4.05 16.65
CA THR A 127 -18.55 -5.19 17.56
C THR A 127 -17.13 -5.75 17.56
N GLU A 128 -16.65 -6.07 18.73
CA GLU A 128 -15.40 -6.81 18.92
C GLU A 128 -15.72 -8.28 19.15
N ASN A 129 -15.16 -9.16 18.32
CA ASN A 129 -15.14 -10.58 18.61
C ASN A 129 -13.75 -10.93 19.14
N GLU A 130 -13.69 -11.74 20.18
CA GLU A 130 -12.40 -12.27 20.63
C GLU A 130 -11.72 -13.01 19.48
N LEU A 131 -10.50 -12.60 19.15
CA LEU A 131 -9.67 -13.35 18.21
C LEU A 131 -9.44 -14.75 18.79
N SER A 132 -9.61 -15.76 17.96
CA SER A 132 -9.13 -17.10 18.33
C SER A 132 -7.61 -17.04 18.53
N ASP A 133 -7.12 -17.61 19.63
CA ASP A 133 -5.68 -17.64 19.96
C ASP A 133 -4.85 -18.47 18.97
N GLU A 134 -5.49 -19.20 18.06
CA GLU A 134 -4.82 -20.07 17.10
C GLU A 134 -4.57 -19.35 15.76
N ILE A 135 -3.43 -18.65 15.70
CA ILE A 135 -2.91 -18.11 14.45
C ILE A 135 -1.82 -19.04 13.90
N LEU A 136 -1.87 -19.32 12.61
CA LEU A 136 -0.87 -20.12 11.91
C LEU A 136 0.53 -19.50 12.01
N THR A 137 1.54 -20.34 11.96
CA THR A 137 2.92 -19.84 11.91
C THR A 137 3.27 -19.33 10.52
N THR A 138 4.22 -18.39 10.44
CA THR A 138 4.77 -17.92 9.16
C THR A 138 5.32 -19.09 8.32
N GLN A 139 5.88 -20.11 8.96
CA GLN A 139 6.37 -21.30 8.28
C GLN A 139 5.24 -22.05 7.54
N THR A 140 4.09 -22.24 8.20
CA THR A 140 2.90 -22.86 7.57
C THR A 140 2.42 -22.05 6.37
N VAL A 141 2.42 -20.72 6.48
CA VAL A 141 2.04 -19.83 5.37
C VAL A 141 2.99 -19.97 4.19
N LEU A 142 4.30 -20.00 4.44
CA LEU A 142 5.31 -20.24 3.39
C LEU A 142 5.11 -21.60 2.69
N GLU A 143 4.77 -22.64 3.43
CA GLU A 143 4.46 -23.96 2.88
C GLU A 143 3.21 -23.91 1.97
N ASN A 144 2.17 -23.18 2.39
CA ASN A 144 0.97 -22.97 1.57
C ASN A 144 1.29 -22.21 0.28
N ILE A 145 2.12 -21.16 0.34
CA ILE A 145 2.59 -20.42 -0.83
C ILE A 145 3.36 -21.35 -1.78
N GLN A 146 4.30 -22.14 -1.25
CA GLN A 146 5.05 -23.09 -2.06
C GLN A 146 4.15 -24.13 -2.73
N GLN A 147 3.15 -24.64 -2.01
CA GLN A 147 2.21 -25.60 -2.56
C GLN A 147 1.35 -24.98 -3.67
N LYS A 148 0.88 -23.73 -3.48
CA LYS A 148 0.16 -22.97 -4.52
C LYS A 148 0.97 -22.92 -5.80
N PHE A 149 2.22 -22.47 -5.72
CA PHE A 149 3.06 -22.29 -6.90
C PHE A 149 3.55 -23.61 -7.52
N ARG A 150 3.64 -24.72 -6.77
CA ARG A 150 3.89 -26.05 -7.32
C ARG A 150 2.76 -26.57 -8.20
N ASN A 151 1.53 -26.13 -7.93
CA ASN A 151 0.32 -26.57 -8.62
C ASN A 151 -0.05 -25.70 -9.83
N ILE A 152 0.66 -24.59 -10.03
CA ILE A 152 0.45 -23.66 -11.15
C ILE A 152 1.66 -23.77 -12.08
N MET A 153 1.42 -23.91 -13.39
CA MET A 153 2.51 -23.79 -14.37
C MET A 153 2.92 -22.32 -14.46
N ILE A 154 3.97 -21.96 -13.77
CA ILE A 154 4.58 -20.61 -13.83
C ILE A 154 5.84 -20.74 -14.68
N THR A 155 5.96 -19.90 -15.70
CA THR A 155 7.15 -19.80 -16.53
C THR A 155 8.19 -18.87 -15.90
N ASP A 156 7.73 -17.88 -15.14
CA ASP A 156 8.57 -16.82 -14.61
C ASP A 156 8.75 -16.97 -13.09
N LYS A 157 9.91 -16.53 -12.61
CA LYS A 157 10.25 -16.59 -11.19
C LYS A 157 9.35 -15.65 -10.39
N VAL A 158 8.75 -16.19 -9.32
CA VAL A 158 8.00 -15.40 -8.32
C VAL A 158 8.85 -15.33 -7.04
N GLU A 159 9.04 -14.12 -6.55
CA GLU A 159 9.74 -13.83 -5.29
C GLU A 159 8.77 -13.28 -4.27
N ILE A 160 8.78 -13.81 -3.04
CA ILE A 160 8.03 -13.26 -1.92
C ILE A 160 8.92 -12.23 -1.25
N GLU A 161 8.56 -10.96 -1.36
CA GLU A 161 9.33 -9.85 -0.80
C GLU A 161 9.01 -9.59 0.66
N LYS A 162 7.72 -9.75 1.03
CA LYS A 162 7.25 -9.40 2.36
C LYS A 162 6.06 -10.26 2.78
N ILE A 163 6.00 -10.59 4.07
CA ILE A 163 4.85 -11.26 4.70
C ILE A 163 4.53 -10.49 5.97
N ASN A 164 3.34 -9.95 6.07
CA ASN A 164 2.83 -9.25 7.24
C ASN A 164 1.57 -9.94 7.76
N LEU A 165 1.36 -9.90 9.06
CA LEU A 165 0.06 -10.16 9.66
C LEU A 165 -0.66 -8.81 9.79
N GLU A 166 -1.83 -8.70 9.17
CA GLU A 166 -2.62 -7.47 9.10
C GLU A 166 -4.11 -7.81 9.21
N TYR A 167 -4.93 -6.86 9.65
CA TYR A 167 -6.36 -6.98 9.47
C TYR A 167 -6.72 -6.69 8.02
N VAL A 168 -7.49 -7.59 7.41
CA VAL A 168 -8.03 -7.40 6.06
C VAL A 168 -9.55 -7.26 6.16
N PRO A 169 -10.11 -6.10 5.72
CA PRO A 169 -11.55 -5.91 5.67
C PRO A 169 -12.17 -6.78 4.57
N VAL A 170 -12.94 -7.79 4.96
CA VAL A 170 -13.64 -8.70 4.04
C VAL A 170 -15.10 -8.33 3.99
N LEU A 171 -15.63 -8.12 2.80
CA LEU A 171 -17.02 -7.73 2.60
C LEU A 171 -17.97 -8.81 3.12
N LYS A 172 -18.81 -8.47 4.09
CA LYS A 172 -19.81 -9.34 4.72
C LYS A 172 -21.20 -9.09 4.16
N ASN A 173 -21.55 -7.83 3.96
CA ASN A 173 -22.85 -7.44 3.46
C ASN A 173 -22.71 -6.29 2.45
N VAL A 174 -22.99 -6.58 1.17
CA VAL A 174 -22.87 -5.61 0.06
C VAL A 174 -23.86 -4.46 0.21
N GLU A 175 -25.10 -4.75 0.62
CA GLU A 175 -26.18 -3.76 0.67
C GLU A 175 -25.94 -2.70 1.77
N LYS A 176 -25.31 -3.13 2.85
CA LYS A 176 -25.01 -2.26 4.00
C LYS A 176 -23.58 -1.69 3.99
N GLY A 177 -22.70 -2.22 3.14
CA GLY A 177 -21.28 -1.89 3.15
C GLY A 177 -20.56 -2.36 4.44
N GLU A 178 -21.04 -3.46 5.02
CA GLU A 178 -20.45 -4.03 6.23
C GLU A 178 -19.26 -4.93 5.87
N TYR A 179 -18.18 -4.73 6.58
CA TYR A 179 -16.96 -5.53 6.46
C TYR A 179 -16.66 -6.25 7.78
N GLU A 180 -16.06 -7.42 7.67
CA GLU A 180 -15.49 -8.14 8.80
C GLU A 180 -13.96 -8.00 8.72
N LEU A 181 -13.35 -7.45 9.76
CA LEU A 181 -11.89 -7.37 9.87
C LEU A 181 -11.34 -8.72 10.31
N LYS A 182 -10.60 -9.36 9.42
CA LYS A 182 -10.00 -10.68 9.69
C LYS A 182 -8.49 -10.60 9.76
N PRO A 183 -7.84 -11.23 10.75
CA PRO A 183 -6.40 -11.35 10.74
C PRO A 183 -5.96 -12.25 9.59
N MET A 184 -5.09 -11.72 8.73
CA MET A 184 -4.61 -12.41 7.54
C MET A 184 -3.13 -12.17 7.33
N PHE A 185 -2.47 -13.14 6.73
CA PHE A 185 -1.13 -12.95 6.20
C PHE A 185 -1.20 -12.33 4.82
N VAL A 186 -0.73 -11.10 4.73
CA VAL A 186 -0.61 -10.35 3.47
C VAL A 186 0.81 -10.50 2.97
N CYS A 187 0.95 -11.25 1.88
CA CYS A 187 2.23 -11.54 1.24
C CYS A 187 2.36 -10.73 -0.03
N MET A 188 3.40 -9.90 -0.15
CA MET A 188 3.71 -9.19 -1.39
C MET A 188 4.64 -10.05 -2.22
N ALA A 189 4.22 -10.36 -3.43
CA ALA A 189 4.96 -11.17 -4.39
C ALA A 189 5.34 -10.32 -5.59
N ARG A 190 6.56 -10.53 -6.11
CA ARG A 190 7.05 -9.95 -7.36
C ARG A 190 7.24 -11.04 -8.39
N GLN A 191 6.69 -10.85 -9.57
CA GLN A 191 6.94 -11.68 -10.72
C GLN A 191 7.73 -10.86 -11.76
N ASN A 192 8.91 -11.35 -12.12
CA ASN A 192 9.69 -10.76 -13.21
C ASN A 192 9.25 -11.41 -14.51
N ILE A 193 8.58 -10.62 -15.36
CA ILE A 193 8.13 -11.10 -16.67
C ILE A 193 9.32 -10.95 -17.64
N GLU A 194 9.96 -12.04 -17.99
CA GLU A 194 10.93 -12.05 -19.08
C GLU A 194 10.17 -12.04 -20.41
N HIS A 195 10.01 -10.87 -21.01
CA HIS A 195 9.54 -10.81 -22.37
C HIS A 195 10.55 -11.47 -23.28
N SER A 196 10.14 -12.50 -24.03
CA SER A 196 10.94 -13.05 -25.12
C SER A 196 11.26 -11.92 -26.08
N THR A 197 12.54 -11.57 -26.15
CA THR A 197 13.05 -10.54 -27.03
C THR A 197 12.97 -11.03 -28.48
N ASP A 198 11.86 -10.82 -29.15
CA ASP A 198 11.87 -10.63 -30.57
C ASP A 198 12.51 -9.26 -30.80
N LYS A 199 13.69 -9.28 -31.41
CA LYS A 199 14.66 -8.17 -31.49
C LYS A 199 14.23 -6.95 -32.34
N GLU A 200 12.93 -6.74 -32.56
CA GLU A 200 12.44 -5.66 -33.44
C GLU A 200 11.62 -4.59 -32.75
N ASP A 201 11.35 -4.65 -31.43
CA ASP A 201 10.57 -3.62 -30.78
C ASP A 201 11.33 -2.99 -29.59
N ASN A 202 11.73 -1.76 -29.80
CA ASN A 202 12.12 -0.70 -28.86
C ASN A 202 12.18 -1.08 -27.38
N GLY A 203 13.25 -1.74 -26.93
CA GLY A 203 13.82 -1.62 -25.59
C GLY A 203 12.85 -1.66 -24.41
N LEU A 204 11.85 -2.54 -24.41
CA LEU A 204 11.00 -2.74 -23.26
C LEU A 204 11.82 -3.41 -22.15
N ILE A 205 12.12 -2.62 -21.13
CA ILE A 205 12.68 -3.06 -19.86
C ILE A 205 11.67 -4.06 -19.28
N GLY A 206 12.17 -5.21 -18.83
CA GLY A 206 11.31 -6.27 -18.28
C GLY A 206 10.37 -5.73 -17.20
N ASP A 207 9.08 -5.84 -17.43
CA ASP A 207 8.07 -5.41 -16.47
C ASP A 207 8.05 -6.37 -15.29
N SER A 208 8.21 -5.83 -14.09
CA SER A 208 7.95 -6.60 -12.86
C SER A 208 6.53 -6.31 -12.38
N SER A 209 5.74 -7.35 -12.18
CA SER A 209 4.41 -7.25 -11.58
C SER A 209 4.48 -7.53 -10.09
N ILE A 210 4.03 -6.59 -9.26
CA ILE A 210 3.89 -6.78 -7.81
C ILE A 210 2.42 -7.04 -7.52
N PHE A 211 2.14 -8.14 -6.81
CA PHE A 211 0.78 -8.52 -6.46
C PHE A 211 0.69 -9.11 -5.05
N PRO A 212 -0.43 -8.89 -4.35
CA PRO A 212 -0.65 -9.48 -3.05
C PRO A 212 -1.17 -10.92 -3.16
N ILE A 213 -0.75 -11.76 -2.22
CA ILE A 213 -1.33 -13.07 -1.95
C ILE A 213 -1.77 -13.04 -0.48
N ILE A 214 -3.03 -13.31 -0.22
CA ILE A 214 -3.61 -13.18 1.12
C ILE A 214 -4.11 -14.52 1.60
N PHE A 215 -3.69 -14.90 2.82
CA PHE A 215 -4.13 -16.09 3.50
C PHE A 215 -4.80 -15.73 4.82
N ASP A 216 -5.95 -16.32 5.07
CA ASP A 216 -6.59 -16.30 6.38
C ASP A 216 -5.62 -16.86 7.44
N ALA A 217 -5.38 -16.09 8.49
CA ALA A 217 -4.35 -16.43 9.48
C ALA A 217 -4.72 -17.60 10.38
N GLN A 218 -5.97 -17.99 10.44
CA GLN A 218 -6.47 -19.10 11.24
C GLN A 218 -6.60 -20.39 10.43
N THR A 219 -7.15 -20.30 9.21
CA THR A 219 -7.45 -21.47 8.39
C THR A 219 -6.38 -21.77 7.35
N GLY A 220 -5.54 -20.80 6.99
CA GLY A 220 -4.56 -20.91 5.91
C GLY A 220 -5.19 -20.92 4.51
N MET A 221 -6.48 -20.65 4.41
CA MET A 221 -7.14 -20.55 3.11
C MET A 221 -6.77 -19.25 2.41
N GLU A 222 -6.44 -19.35 1.13
CA GLU A 222 -6.21 -18.17 0.30
C GLU A 222 -7.52 -17.43 0.03
N ILE A 223 -7.48 -16.11 0.18
CA ILE A 223 -8.56 -15.23 -0.22
C ILE A 223 -8.17 -14.51 -1.51
N GLN A 224 -8.98 -14.69 -2.53
CA GLN A 224 -8.82 -13.91 -3.75
C GLN A 224 -9.42 -12.53 -3.56
N ILE A 225 -8.57 -11.51 -3.59
CA ILE A 225 -9.00 -10.13 -3.71
C ILE A 225 -9.47 -9.98 -5.15
N GLY A 226 -10.77 -10.14 -5.37
CA GLY A 226 -11.37 -10.26 -6.68
C GLY A 226 -10.89 -9.20 -7.68
N GLY A 227 -10.33 -9.66 -8.73
CA GLY A 227 -10.05 -9.00 -9.99
C GLY A 227 -9.85 -10.12 -10.98
N THR A 228 -10.86 -10.34 -11.80
CA THR A 228 -10.62 -11.03 -13.06
C THR A 228 -9.64 -10.18 -13.85
N TYR A 229 -8.47 -10.72 -14.10
CA TYR A 229 -7.52 -10.23 -15.08
C TYR A 229 -8.09 -10.42 -16.49
#